data_780d94359a5e4b7619f072c62fa04674
#
_entry.id   780d94359a5e4b7619f072c62fa04674
#
_cell.length_a   1.000
_cell.length_b   1.000
_cell.length_c   1.000
_cell.angle_alpha   90.00
_cell.angle_beta   90.00
_cell.angle_gamma   90.00
#
_symmetry.space_group_name_H-M   'P 1'
#
loop_
_entity.id
_entity.type
_entity.pdbx_description
1 polymer ?
#
loop_
_entity_poly.entity_id
_entity_poly.type
_entity_poly.pdbx_seq_one_letter_code
_entity_poly.pdbx_strand_id
1 'polypeptide(L)'
;MNLRLKFAAAALAATAISATASSGRAFAAVPAADATPMPTLAPMVKRVSPAVVNISTRGTIKEQPGRNPLLDDPFFRRFFDAPQDSKPRERQFQSAGSGVIVDAKNGYIITNHHVVENASEITITLLDNRTFSAKVIGSDEGADVAVLQAKQPNLVAMSLGDSSKLEVGDYVVAIGNPFGLQHTVTAGIVSALGRSDINPEAGGYEDFIQTDASINPGNSGGALVNLRGELVGINSAILSRTGGNIGIGFAIPVNMVRSVMDQLIKYGQVKRGVLGVQLYSVNSDIAKEFGLSETTGALVAGVVQGSAADRAGIKTGDIITSLNGVTMKSSGELRNAIGMLHVGDKVELGLLRDGKPRKVTALVAERSEIETAGAADLNRGLDGAELADAPDGSGVVVNKVQEASAAAQAGIRANDVIVGVGRTPVTDMKSFRDAVKGASVLVLKVRRGSDTLLLPVR
;
A
#
# COMPACT_ATOMS: atom_id res chain seq x y z
N MET A 1 93.47 40.00 -17.63
CA MET A 1 94.26 41.17 -18.07
C MET A 1 93.32 42.38 -17.98
N ASN A 2 93.54 43.17 -16.97
CA ASN A 2 93.39 44.64 -16.91
C ASN A 2 92.00 45.23 -17.29
N LEU A 3 91.44 46.16 -16.65
CA LEU A 3 91.91 47.17 -15.67
C LEU A 3 90.74 48.09 -15.32
N ARG A 4 90.55 48.34 -14.08
CA ARG A 4 90.33 49.63 -13.42
C ARG A 4 89.23 50.60 -13.95
N LEU A 5 88.37 50.92 -13.07
CA LEU A 5 88.25 52.20 -12.32
C LEU A 5 87.57 53.34 -13.09
N LYS A 6 86.53 53.89 -12.61
CA LYS A 6 86.60 55.19 -11.91
C LYS A 6 85.28 55.51 -11.20
N PHE A 7 85.44 55.91 -9.98
CA PHE A 7 84.48 56.61 -9.13
C PHE A 7 84.09 57.97 -9.73
N ALA A 8 82.91 58.36 -9.59
CA ALA A 8 82.54 59.76 -9.38
C ALA A 8 81.29 59.83 -8.54
N ALA A 9 81.47 60.35 -7.35
CA ALA A 9 80.41 60.67 -6.42
C ALA A 9 79.74 61.97 -6.89
N ALA A 10 78.43 61.99 -6.74
CA ALA A 10 77.71 63.23 -6.52
C ALA A 10 76.52 62.93 -5.58
N ALA A 11 76.74 63.35 -4.36
CA ALA A 11 75.71 63.48 -3.38
C ALA A 11 74.83 64.69 -3.71
N LEU A 12 73.50 64.53 -3.72
CA LEU A 12 72.57 65.60 -3.27
C LEU A 12 71.19 65.08 -2.95
N ALA A 13 70.93 65.34 -1.73
CA ALA A 13 69.60 65.63 -1.17
C ALA A 13 68.54 64.54 -1.18
N ALA A 14 68.52 63.87 -0.09
CA ALA A 14 67.41 63.21 0.49
C ALA A 14 66.20 64.15 0.69
N THR A 15 65.08 63.75 0.21
CA THR A 15 63.84 63.92 0.93
C THR A 15 62.99 62.71 0.63
N ALA A 16 63.19 61.73 1.45
CA ALA A 16 62.41 60.52 1.47
C ALA A 16 61.04 60.87 2.03
N ILE A 17 60.03 61.01 1.19
CA ILE A 17 58.60 60.83 1.61
C ILE A 17 58.33 59.33 1.50
N SER A 18 58.52 58.67 2.59
CA SER A 18 58.06 57.29 2.79
C SER A 18 56.53 57.30 2.82
N ALA A 19 55.89 57.38 1.68
CA ALA A 19 54.51 56.98 1.56
C ALA A 19 54.50 55.45 1.62
N THR A 20 54.38 54.91 2.82
CA THR A 20 53.93 53.52 3.03
C THR A 20 52.52 53.41 2.47
N ALA A 21 52.45 53.12 1.21
CA ALA A 21 51.22 52.61 0.64
C ALA A 21 50.92 51.29 1.36
N SER A 22 50.16 51.37 2.47
CA SER A 22 49.40 50.26 2.96
C SER A 22 48.51 49.83 1.85
N SER A 23 48.94 48.85 1.08
CA SER A 23 48.09 48.08 0.21
C SER A 23 47.12 47.32 1.12
N GLY A 24 46.14 48.06 1.67
CA GLY A 24 44.95 47.48 2.17
C GLY A 24 44.38 46.67 1.01
N ARG A 25 44.54 45.35 1.08
CA ARG A 25 43.70 44.48 0.29
C ARG A 25 42.27 44.88 0.63
N ALA A 26 41.68 45.70 -0.23
CA ALA A 26 40.26 45.82 -0.29
C ALA A 26 39.78 44.41 -0.60
N PHE A 27 39.38 43.67 0.42
CA PHE A 27 38.46 42.56 0.20
C PHE A 27 37.32 43.19 -0.55
N ALA A 28 37.22 42.93 -1.85
CA ALA A 28 36.04 43.26 -2.58
C ALA A 28 34.90 42.69 -1.75
N ALA A 29 34.13 43.57 -1.12
CA ALA A 29 32.87 43.17 -0.52
C ALA A 29 32.14 42.47 -1.64
N VAL A 30 31.97 41.17 -1.54
CA VAL A 30 31.07 40.43 -2.40
C VAL A 30 29.79 41.26 -2.36
N PRO A 31 29.32 41.84 -3.49
CA PRO A 31 28.08 42.60 -3.47
C PRO A 31 27.11 41.69 -2.78
N ALA A 32 26.45 42.19 -1.72
CA ALA A 32 25.36 41.50 -1.12
C ALA A 32 24.41 41.26 -2.30
N ALA A 33 24.45 40.04 -2.84
CA ALA A 33 23.52 39.64 -3.87
C ALA A 33 22.16 40.02 -3.30
N ASP A 34 21.40 40.80 -4.04
CA ASP A 34 19.99 41.07 -3.72
C ASP A 34 19.43 39.72 -3.28
N ALA A 35 19.26 39.57 -1.97
CA ALA A 35 18.95 38.30 -1.38
C ALA A 35 17.47 38.02 -1.65
N THR A 36 17.16 37.72 -2.90
CA THR A 36 15.99 36.88 -3.17
C THR A 36 16.20 35.64 -2.35
N PRO A 37 15.35 35.38 -1.34
CA PRO A 37 15.53 34.25 -0.47
C PRO A 37 15.65 33.01 -1.35
N MET A 38 16.78 32.30 -1.24
CA MET A 38 16.93 31.02 -1.95
C MET A 38 15.72 30.16 -1.63
N PRO A 39 15.05 29.56 -2.63
CA PRO A 39 13.90 28.70 -2.38
C PRO A 39 14.27 27.59 -1.42
N THR A 40 13.59 27.53 -0.29
CA THR A 40 13.85 26.55 0.77
C THR A 40 12.53 25.94 1.25
N LEU A 41 12.54 24.66 1.58
CA LEU A 41 11.42 23.93 2.17
C LEU A 41 11.33 24.12 3.68
N ALA A 42 12.36 24.69 4.32
CA ALA A 42 12.48 24.78 5.77
C ALA A 42 11.26 25.44 6.47
N PRO A 43 10.66 26.54 5.97
CA PRO A 43 9.49 27.14 6.61
C PRO A 43 8.27 26.21 6.60
N MET A 44 8.04 25.50 5.49
CA MET A 44 6.95 24.54 5.35
C MET A 44 7.20 23.35 6.29
N VAL A 45 8.38 22.74 6.24
CA VAL A 45 8.77 21.62 7.09
C VAL A 45 8.59 21.96 8.58
N LYS A 46 9.08 23.14 9.03
CA LYS A 46 8.94 23.60 10.42
C LYS A 46 7.47 23.68 10.85
N ARG A 47 6.58 24.07 9.94
CA ARG A 47 5.14 24.19 10.23
C ARG A 47 4.48 22.83 10.37
N VAL A 48 4.81 21.84 9.53
CA VAL A 48 4.11 20.57 9.46
C VAL A 48 4.73 19.47 10.31
N SER A 49 6.03 19.53 10.60
CA SER A 49 6.73 18.53 11.39
C SER A 49 6.11 18.23 12.76
N PRO A 50 5.54 19.19 13.52
CA PRO A 50 4.89 18.87 14.78
C PRO A 50 3.70 17.91 14.69
N ALA A 51 3.12 17.75 13.50
CA ALA A 51 2.05 16.79 13.24
C ALA A 51 2.56 15.37 12.92
N VAL A 52 3.85 15.20 12.65
CA VAL A 52 4.45 13.88 12.37
C VAL A 52 5.05 13.33 13.65
N VAL A 53 4.67 12.11 14.01
CA VAL A 53 5.05 11.48 15.27
C VAL A 53 5.86 10.21 15.04
N ASN A 54 6.66 9.83 16.03
CA ASN A 54 7.23 8.49 16.10
C ASN A 54 6.22 7.53 16.73
N ILE A 55 6.13 6.33 16.20
CA ILE A 55 5.35 5.22 16.73
C ILE A 55 6.31 4.09 17.07
N SER A 56 6.33 3.72 18.36
CA SER A 56 7.03 2.53 18.83
C SER A 56 6.01 1.51 19.30
N THR A 57 6.12 0.28 18.81
CA THR A 57 5.22 -0.80 19.15
C THR A 57 5.97 -1.95 19.81
N ARG A 58 5.32 -2.61 20.75
CA ARG A 58 5.79 -3.85 21.36
C ARG A 58 4.68 -4.88 21.25
N GLY A 59 5.06 -6.11 20.98
CA GLY A 59 4.11 -7.21 20.88
C GLY A 59 4.79 -8.55 21.07
N THR A 60 3.98 -9.61 21.07
CA THR A 60 4.44 -10.97 21.17
C THR A 60 3.93 -11.76 19.96
N ILE A 61 4.82 -12.31 19.17
CA ILE A 61 4.46 -13.19 18.07
C ILE A 61 4.60 -14.62 18.56
N LYS A 62 3.54 -15.42 18.41
CA LYS A 62 3.60 -16.87 18.58
C LYS A 62 4.13 -17.47 17.27
N GLU A 63 5.39 -17.83 17.23
CA GLU A 63 5.95 -18.55 16.09
C GLU A 63 5.24 -19.92 15.95
N GLN A 64 4.43 -20.07 14.91
CA GLN A 64 4.17 -21.39 14.37
C GLN A 64 5.38 -21.81 13.53
N PRO A 65 5.85 -23.07 13.60
CA PRO A 65 6.96 -23.54 12.78
C PRO A 65 6.49 -23.59 11.31
N GLY A 66 6.73 -22.54 10.57
CA GLY A 66 6.37 -22.43 9.17
C GLY A 66 6.20 -20.96 8.75
N ARG A 67 7.27 -20.41 8.17
CA ARG A 67 7.34 -19.17 7.38
C ARG A 67 6.63 -17.93 7.94
N ASN A 68 7.43 -17.01 8.43
CA ASN A 68 7.05 -15.62 8.54
C ASN A 68 7.62 -14.87 7.32
N PRO A 69 6.79 -14.44 6.34
CA PRO A 69 7.25 -13.78 5.11
C PRO A 69 8.04 -12.50 5.36
N LEU A 70 7.76 -11.78 6.45
CA LEU A 70 8.50 -10.57 6.84
C LEU A 70 9.93 -10.87 7.33
N LEU A 71 10.18 -12.09 7.84
CA LEU A 71 11.51 -12.53 8.24
C LEU A 71 12.27 -13.21 7.11
N ASP A 72 11.62 -13.54 6.00
CA ASP A 72 12.27 -14.01 4.77
C ASP A 72 12.95 -12.87 4.00
N ASP A 73 12.59 -11.61 4.25
CA ASP A 73 13.31 -10.45 3.73
C ASP A 73 14.64 -10.28 4.47
N PRO A 74 15.80 -10.34 3.77
CA PRO A 74 17.14 -10.20 4.35
C PRO A 74 17.33 -8.87 5.12
N PHE A 75 16.58 -7.84 4.76
CA PHE A 75 16.64 -6.52 5.37
C PHE A 75 15.97 -6.50 6.74
N PHE A 76 14.76 -7.02 6.86
CA PHE A 76 14.06 -7.12 8.15
C PHE A 76 14.78 -8.08 9.09
N ARG A 77 15.33 -9.18 8.58
CA ARG A 77 16.10 -10.14 9.38
C ARG A 77 17.35 -9.52 10.04
N ARG A 78 18.07 -8.68 9.31
CA ARG A 78 19.30 -8.02 9.80
C ARG A 78 19.00 -6.88 10.76
N PHE A 79 17.85 -6.23 10.60
CA PHE A 79 17.41 -5.11 11.44
C PHE A 79 16.84 -5.58 12.79
N PHE A 80 16.23 -6.76 12.82
CA PHE A 80 15.59 -7.33 14.02
C PHE A 80 16.38 -8.45 14.70
N ASP A 81 17.67 -8.69 14.34
CA ASP A 81 18.60 -9.62 14.98
C ASP A 81 17.99 -11.02 15.25
N ALA A 82 17.45 -11.68 14.21
CA ALA A 82 16.73 -12.94 14.31
C ALA A 82 17.68 -14.15 14.41
N PRO A 83 17.71 -14.90 15.54
CA PRO A 83 18.53 -16.10 15.70
C PRO A 83 17.99 -17.28 14.90
N GLN A 84 18.87 -18.19 14.56
CA GLN A 84 18.70 -19.30 13.62
C GLN A 84 18.16 -20.61 14.26
N ASP A 85 17.48 -20.62 15.41
CA ASP A 85 17.08 -21.87 16.09
C ASP A 85 15.57 -22.07 16.23
N SER A 86 15.15 -23.22 15.73
CA SER A 86 13.80 -23.75 15.60
C SER A 86 13.28 -24.37 16.91
N LYS A 87 12.61 -23.59 17.74
CA LYS A 87 11.61 -24.09 18.73
C LYS A 87 10.50 -23.05 18.85
N PRO A 88 9.21 -23.44 19.02
CA PRO A 88 8.12 -22.48 19.24
C PRO A 88 8.41 -21.68 20.51
N ARG A 89 8.77 -20.42 20.34
CA ARG A 89 8.97 -19.48 21.44
C ARG A 89 8.11 -18.26 21.20
N GLU A 90 7.43 -17.81 22.21
CA GLU A 90 6.87 -16.48 22.24
C GLU A 90 8.04 -15.49 22.16
N ARG A 91 8.13 -14.78 21.03
CA ARG A 91 9.16 -13.77 20.83
C ARG A 91 8.55 -12.40 20.99
N GLN A 92 9.09 -11.61 21.90
CA GLN A 92 8.79 -10.19 21.94
C GLN A 92 9.45 -9.51 20.75
N PHE A 93 8.68 -8.71 20.02
CA PHE A 93 9.20 -7.83 18.98
C PHE A 93 9.01 -6.37 19.38
N GLN A 94 9.87 -5.53 18.86
CA GLN A 94 9.73 -4.10 18.90
C GLN A 94 9.81 -3.59 17.46
N SER A 95 8.83 -2.80 17.06
CA SER A 95 8.82 -2.14 15.75
C SER A 95 8.76 -0.64 15.93
N ALA A 96 9.23 0.09 14.95
CA ALA A 96 9.20 1.54 14.93
C ALA A 96 8.73 2.03 13.56
N GLY A 97 7.87 3.03 13.56
CA GLY A 97 7.37 3.70 12.38
C GLY A 97 7.04 5.15 12.68
N SER A 98 6.34 5.76 11.77
CA SER A 98 5.85 7.13 11.88
C SER A 98 4.32 7.16 11.89
N GLY A 99 3.76 8.30 12.29
CA GLY A 99 2.35 8.57 12.19
C GLY A 99 2.10 10.05 11.91
N VAL A 100 0.88 10.36 11.48
CA VAL A 100 0.45 11.74 11.21
C VAL A 100 -0.79 12.07 12.03
N ILE A 101 -0.71 13.08 12.89
CA ILE A 101 -1.87 13.61 13.60
C ILE A 101 -2.74 14.35 12.58
N VAL A 102 -3.99 13.92 12.41
CA VAL A 102 -4.95 14.49 11.45
C VAL A 102 -6.13 15.18 12.16
N ASP A 103 -6.34 14.91 13.43
CA ASP A 103 -7.35 15.55 14.26
C ASP A 103 -6.81 15.76 15.67
N ALA A 104 -6.42 17.00 15.96
CA ALA A 104 -5.86 17.37 17.27
C ALA A 104 -6.91 17.36 18.40
N LYS A 105 -8.19 17.60 18.08
CA LYS A 105 -9.28 17.63 19.06
C LYS A 105 -9.63 16.24 19.57
N ASN A 106 -9.76 15.28 18.66
CA ASN A 106 -10.10 13.91 18.98
C ASN A 106 -8.86 13.04 19.21
N GLY A 107 -7.67 13.54 18.87
CA GLY A 107 -6.39 12.85 19.01
C GLY A 107 -6.23 11.71 18.00
N TYR A 108 -6.78 11.84 16.79
CA TYR A 108 -6.62 10.81 15.75
C TYR A 108 -5.28 10.93 15.04
N ILE A 109 -4.61 9.79 14.93
CA ILE A 109 -3.30 9.62 14.29
C ILE A 109 -3.44 8.53 13.24
N ILE A 110 -3.00 8.80 12.03
CA ILE A 110 -2.93 7.83 10.94
C ILE A 110 -1.53 7.24 10.87
N THR A 111 -1.47 5.94 10.63
CA THR A 111 -0.23 5.21 10.34
C THR A 111 -0.53 4.04 9.39
N ASN A 112 0.47 3.23 9.06
CA ASN A 112 0.25 2.00 8.33
C ASN A 112 -0.25 0.87 9.24
N HIS A 113 -1.01 -0.08 8.67
CA HIS A 113 -1.44 -1.29 9.35
C HIS A 113 -0.24 -2.10 9.83
N HIS A 114 0.75 -2.34 8.94
CA HIS A 114 1.93 -3.14 9.28
C HIS A 114 2.78 -2.57 10.42
N VAL A 115 2.68 -1.26 10.73
CA VAL A 115 3.38 -0.63 11.88
C VAL A 115 2.77 -1.07 13.20
N VAL A 116 1.45 -1.32 13.25
CA VAL A 116 0.71 -1.65 14.47
C VAL A 116 0.22 -3.09 14.52
N GLU A 117 0.50 -3.87 13.50
CA GLU A 117 0.14 -5.28 13.43
C GLU A 117 0.74 -6.06 14.60
N ASN A 118 -0.07 -6.90 15.25
CA ASN A 118 0.30 -7.69 16.43
C ASN A 118 0.85 -6.89 17.64
N ALA A 119 0.67 -5.55 17.64
CA ALA A 119 1.10 -4.71 18.76
C ALA A 119 0.18 -4.88 19.97
N SER A 120 0.75 -5.19 21.12
CA SER A 120 0.06 -5.17 22.42
C SER A 120 0.19 -3.81 23.13
N GLU A 121 1.25 -3.05 22.81
CA GLU A 121 1.52 -1.73 23.35
C GLU A 121 1.97 -0.80 22.24
N ILE A 122 1.39 0.41 22.20
CA ILE A 122 1.72 1.45 21.22
C ILE A 122 2.06 2.73 21.97
N THR A 123 3.26 3.21 21.73
CA THR A 123 3.79 4.44 22.33
C THR A 123 4.02 5.47 21.22
N ILE A 124 3.50 6.66 21.41
CA ILE A 124 3.67 7.82 20.55
C ILE A 124 4.69 8.77 21.16
N THR A 125 5.65 9.24 20.37
CA THR A 125 6.59 10.29 20.76
C THR A 125 6.46 11.47 19.80
N LEU A 126 6.17 12.65 20.36
CA LEU A 126 6.08 13.90 19.61
C LEU A 126 7.45 14.52 19.34
N LEU A 127 7.49 15.54 18.48
CA LEU A 127 8.70 16.32 18.19
C LEU A 127 9.30 16.98 19.43
N ASP A 128 8.48 17.36 20.40
CA ASP A 128 8.90 17.95 21.68
C ASP A 128 9.26 16.93 22.77
N ASN A 129 9.42 15.65 22.40
CA ASN A 129 9.73 14.51 23.24
C ASN A 129 8.64 14.12 24.26
N ARG A 130 7.44 14.68 24.19
CA ARG A 130 6.31 14.15 24.96
C ARG A 130 5.98 12.75 24.46
N THR A 131 5.82 11.83 25.41
CA THR A 131 5.54 10.42 25.12
C THR A 131 4.26 9.98 25.81
N PHE A 132 3.43 9.21 25.13
CA PHE A 132 2.16 8.71 25.65
C PHE A 132 1.69 7.46 24.91
N SER A 133 0.81 6.69 25.55
CA SER A 133 0.20 5.51 24.92
C SER A 133 -0.93 5.89 24.00
N ALA A 134 -1.11 5.12 22.93
CA ALA A 134 -2.22 5.23 22.01
C ALA A 134 -3.01 3.92 21.93
N LYS A 135 -4.29 4.03 21.54
CA LYS A 135 -5.17 2.88 21.28
C LYS A 135 -5.43 2.76 19.78
N VAL A 136 -5.46 1.54 19.26
CA VAL A 136 -5.95 1.27 17.91
C VAL A 136 -7.48 1.42 17.93
N ILE A 137 -8.00 2.32 17.09
CA ILE A 137 -9.43 2.46 16.83
C ILE A 137 -9.88 1.43 15.82
N GLY A 138 -9.05 1.18 14.82
CA GLY A 138 -9.22 0.15 13.82
C GLY A 138 -8.04 0.16 12.86
N SER A 139 -7.89 -0.94 12.14
CA SER A 139 -6.89 -1.05 11.07
C SER A 139 -7.45 -1.84 9.90
N ASP A 140 -6.93 -1.56 8.72
CA ASP A 140 -7.30 -2.20 7.47
C ASP A 140 -6.03 -2.69 6.75
N GLU A 141 -5.85 -3.99 6.74
CA GLU A 141 -4.73 -4.66 6.07
C GLU A 141 -4.77 -4.41 4.56
N GLY A 142 -5.96 -4.47 3.95
CA GLY A 142 -6.12 -4.35 2.50
C GLY A 142 -5.70 -3.00 1.91
N ALA A 143 -5.73 -1.92 2.68
CA ALA A 143 -5.22 -0.60 2.26
C ALA A 143 -3.96 -0.19 3.04
N ASP A 144 -3.46 -1.05 3.93
CA ASP A 144 -2.31 -0.78 4.81
C ASP A 144 -2.47 0.52 5.62
N VAL A 145 -3.66 0.75 6.21
CA VAL A 145 -3.99 1.95 6.99
C VAL A 145 -4.47 1.58 8.39
N ALA A 146 -3.99 2.26 9.40
CA ALA A 146 -4.48 2.17 10.77
C ALA A 146 -4.80 3.55 11.37
N VAL A 147 -5.82 3.60 12.21
CA VAL A 147 -6.21 4.77 13.00
C VAL A 147 -5.92 4.51 14.45
N LEU A 148 -5.09 5.37 15.04
CA LEU A 148 -4.81 5.40 16.47
C LEU A 148 -5.52 6.58 17.13
N GLN A 149 -5.79 6.45 18.41
CA GLN A 149 -6.29 7.56 19.22
C GLN A 149 -5.42 7.77 20.45
N ALA A 150 -5.02 9.03 20.65
CA ALA A 150 -4.36 9.50 21.86
C ALA A 150 -4.82 10.92 22.18
N LYS A 151 -5.67 11.07 23.20
CA LYS A 151 -6.19 12.37 23.64
C LYS A 151 -5.15 13.06 24.51
N GLN A 152 -4.45 14.03 23.93
CA GLN A 152 -3.42 14.82 24.61
C GLN A 152 -3.63 16.32 24.34
N PRO A 153 -3.29 17.20 25.29
CA PRO A 153 -3.35 18.64 25.05
C PRO A 153 -2.29 19.09 24.05
N ASN A 154 -2.56 20.18 23.36
CA ASN A 154 -1.61 20.86 22.48
C ASN A 154 -1.04 19.95 21.37
N LEU A 155 -1.87 19.10 20.78
CA LEU A 155 -1.55 18.39 19.55
C LEU A 155 -1.65 19.35 18.36
N VAL A 156 -0.79 19.16 17.37
CA VAL A 156 -0.84 19.88 16.08
C VAL A 156 -1.29 18.90 15.02
N ALA A 157 -2.37 19.21 14.31
CA ALA A 157 -2.88 18.38 13.23
C ALA A 157 -2.39 18.89 11.88
N MET A 158 -2.12 17.96 10.95
CA MET A 158 -1.82 18.25 9.56
C MET A 158 -3.11 18.39 8.75
N SER A 159 -3.18 19.41 7.90
CA SER A 159 -4.31 19.59 6.99
C SER A 159 -4.29 18.53 5.91
N LEU A 160 -5.44 17.91 5.65
CA LEU A 160 -5.60 16.96 4.55
C LEU A 160 -5.77 17.71 3.24
N GLY A 161 -4.96 17.38 2.26
CA GLY A 161 -5.07 17.85 0.88
C GLY A 161 -6.11 17.05 0.07
N ASP A 162 -5.91 17.05 -1.24
CA ASP A 162 -6.73 16.30 -2.20
C ASP A 162 -5.82 15.59 -3.20
N SER A 163 -5.67 14.27 -3.02
CA SER A 163 -4.78 13.47 -3.88
C SER A 163 -5.31 13.27 -5.31
N SER A 164 -6.60 13.54 -5.58
CA SER A 164 -7.15 13.46 -6.94
C SER A 164 -6.69 14.62 -7.85
N LYS A 165 -6.08 15.66 -7.26
CA LYS A 165 -5.54 16.82 -7.97
C LYS A 165 -4.04 16.75 -8.19
N LEU A 166 -3.40 15.66 -7.77
CA LEU A 166 -1.98 15.46 -8.02
C LEU A 166 -1.74 15.16 -9.49
N GLU A 167 -0.66 15.72 -10.00
CA GLU A 167 -0.16 15.44 -11.34
C GLU A 167 1.28 14.89 -11.26
N VAL A 168 1.65 14.08 -12.25
CA VAL A 168 3.03 13.62 -12.39
C VAL A 168 3.93 14.83 -12.62
N GLY A 169 4.98 14.96 -11.80
CA GLY A 169 5.87 16.13 -11.78
C GLY A 169 5.63 17.08 -10.61
N ASP A 170 4.51 16.95 -9.87
CA ASP A 170 4.29 17.75 -8.66
C ASP A 170 5.35 17.49 -7.62
N TYR A 171 5.88 18.55 -7.02
CA TYR A 171 6.81 18.43 -5.90
C TYR A 171 6.14 17.90 -4.66
N VAL A 172 6.77 16.90 -4.03
CA VAL A 172 6.35 16.30 -2.77
C VAL A 172 7.50 16.17 -1.79
N VAL A 173 7.17 16.19 -0.50
CA VAL A 173 8.13 16.04 0.58
C VAL A 173 7.66 14.91 1.49
N ALA A 174 8.48 13.89 1.66
CA ALA A 174 8.24 12.80 2.59
C ALA A 174 8.87 13.15 3.95
N ILE A 175 8.06 13.02 5.00
CA ILE A 175 8.44 13.32 6.38
C ILE A 175 8.13 12.11 7.22
N GLY A 176 9.13 11.62 7.95
CA GLY A 176 8.98 10.58 8.95
C GLY A 176 9.72 10.94 10.23
N ASN A 177 9.51 10.16 11.29
CA ASN A 177 10.20 10.30 12.56
C ASN A 177 10.77 8.94 13.01
N PRO A 178 11.76 8.40 12.26
CA PRO A 178 12.36 7.11 12.60
C PRO A 178 13.08 7.19 13.94
N PHE A 179 12.85 6.20 14.80
CA PHE A 179 13.57 6.02 16.07
C PHE A 179 13.45 7.15 17.08
N GLY A 180 12.58 8.15 16.89
CA GLY A 180 12.46 9.30 17.80
C GLY A 180 13.70 10.20 17.85
N LEU A 181 14.65 10.04 16.92
CA LEU A 181 15.93 10.77 16.92
C LEU A 181 15.86 12.16 16.31
N GLN A 182 14.85 12.50 15.58
CA GLN A 182 14.43 13.73 14.91
C GLN A 182 13.78 13.37 13.56
N HIS A 183 13.06 14.32 12.97
CA HIS A 183 12.41 14.11 11.68
C HIS A 183 13.42 13.88 10.56
N THR A 184 13.18 12.86 9.74
CA THR A 184 13.83 12.69 8.45
C THR A 184 12.94 13.30 7.39
N VAL A 185 13.52 14.17 6.57
CA VAL A 185 12.83 14.89 5.50
C VAL A 185 13.54 14.60 4.19
N THR A 186 12.79 14.11 3.22
CA THR A 186 13.28 13.91 1.85
C THR A 186 12.33 14.58 0.88
N ALA A 187 12.82 15.03 -0.27
CA ALA A 187 12.04 15.72 -1.28
C ALA A 187 12.21 15.04 -2.63
N GLY A 188 11.17 15.10 -3.42
CA GLY A 188 11.11 14.57 -4.77
C GLY A 188 9.87 15.04 -5.49
N ILE A 189 9.42 14.27 -6.45
CA ILE A 189 8.22 14.53 -7.25
C ILE A 189 7.27 13.33 -7.24
N VAL A 190 6.05 13.55 -7.66
CA VAL A 190 5.14 12.49 -8.06
C VAL A 190 5.66 11.89 -9.36
N SER A 191 6.16 10.65 -9.31
CA SER A 191 6.72 9.94 -10.47
C SER A 191 5.65 9.22 -11.28
N ALA A 192 4.60 8.73 -10.61
CA ALA A 192 3.42 8.11 -11.22
C ALA A 192 2.24 8.11 -10.25
N LEU A 193 1.04 7.91 -10.77
CA LEU A 193 -0.21 7.76 -10.01
C LEU A 193 -0.89 6.45 -10.38
N GLY A 194 -1.77 5.95 -9.50
CA GLY A 194 -2.57 4.76 -9.75
C GLY A 194 -1.76 3.47 -9.83
N ARG A 195 -0.63 3.39 -9.11
CA ARG A 195 0.17 2.16 -9.09
C ARG A 195 -0.55 1.08 -8.30
N SER A 196 -0.86 -0.01 -8.97
CA SER A 196 -1.47 -1.22 -8.42
C SER A 196 -0.64 -2.45 -8.77
N ASP A 197 -0.97 -3.58 -8.16
CA ASP A 197 -0.30 -4.87 -8.36
C ASP A 197 1.21 -4.84 -8.00
N ILE A 198 1.57 -3.99 -7.04
CA ILE A 198 2.94 -3.91 -6.49
C ILE A 198 3.21 -5.13 -5.62
N ASN A 199 2.21 -5.58 -4.86
CA ASN A 199 2.24 -6.82 -4.10
C ASN A 199 1.04 -7.71 -4.45
N PRO A 200 1.06 -8.44 -5.58
CA PRO A 200 -0.07 -9.23 -6.05
C PRO A 200 -0.52 -10.33 -5.07
N GLU A 201 0.41 -10.82 -4.24
CA GLU A 201 0.13 -11.88 -3.26
C GLU A 201 -0.70 -11.38 -2.08
N ALA A 202 -0.61 -10.09 -1.73
CA ALA A 202 -1.35 -9.50 -0.62
C ALA A 202 -2.84 -9.31 -0.91
N GLY A 203 -3.27 -9.36 -2.19
CA GLY A 203 -4.68 -9.20 -2.57
C GLY A 203 -5.30 -7.86 -2.14
N GLY A 204 -4.46 -6.86 -1.84
CA GLY A 204 -4.83 -5.56 -1.28
C GLY A 204 -5.49 -4.61 -2.29
N TYR A 205 -5.91 -3.47 -1.76
CA TYR A 205 -6.44 -2.35 -2.54
C TYR A 205 -5.32 -1.33 -2.73
N GLU A 206 -4.58 -1.47 -3.82
CA GLU A 206 -3.40 -0.67 -4.13
C GLU A 206 -3.74 0.41 -5.15
N ASP A 207 -3.54 1.66 -4.78
CA ASP A 207 -3.68 2.84 -5.66
C ASP A 207 -2.57 3.84 -5.30
N PHE A 208 -1.31 3.37 -5.35
CA PHE A 208 -0.20 4.14 -4.79
C PHE A 208 0.18 5.36 -5.63
N ILE A 209 0.56 6.44 -4.93
CA ILE A 209 1.39 7.51 -5.46
C ILE A 209 2.82 7.00 -5.48
N GLN A 210 3.45 6.96 -6.65
CA GLN A 210 4.88 6.69 -6.78
C GLN A 210 5.66 7.99 -6.68
N THR A 211 6.76 8.00 -5.92
CA THR A 211 7.66 9.16 -5.77
C THR A 211 9.13 8.74 -5.75
N ASP A 212 10.01 9.63 -6.14
CA ASP A 212 11.47 9.49 -5.98
C ASP A 212 11.99 10.15 -4.68
N ALA A 213 11.11 10.84 -3.92
CA ALA A 213 11.42 11.20 -2.54
C ALA A 213 11.80 9.92 -1.76
N SER A 214 12.97 9.93 -1.12
CA SER A 214 13.50 8.73 -0.48
C SER A 214 12.63 8.27 0.68
N ILE A 215 11.93 7.14 0.50
CA ILE A 215 11.21 6.40 1.54
C ILE A 215 12.16 5.31 2.03
N ASN A 216 12.35 5.20 3.34
CA ASN A 216 13.17 4.18 3.99
C ASN A 216 12.46 3.71 5.26
N PRO A 217 12.87 2.56 5.86
CA PRO A 217 12.32 2.11 7.13
C PRO A 217 12.32 3.20 8.19
N GLY A 218 11.17 3.32 8.87
CA GLY A 218 10.90 4.38 9.83
C GLY A 218 10.14 5.58 9.25
N ASN A 219 10.16 5.82 7.93
CA ASN A 219 9.26 6.78 7.28
C ASN A 219 7.85 6.21 7.05
N SER A 220 7.68 4.88 7.07
CA SER A 220 6.37 4.22 6.93
C SER A 220 5.37 4.74 7.96
N GLY A 221 4.17 5.07 7.53
CA GLY A 221 3.14 5.73 8.32
C GLY A 221 3.30 7.25 8.44
N GLY A 222 4.43 7.81 7.99
CA GLY A 222 4.69 9.24 7.95
C GLY A 222 4.00 9.96 6.79
N ALA A 223 4.19 11.27 6.72
CA ALA A 223 3.50 12.14 5.77
C ALA A 223 4.22 12.22 4.41
N LEU A 224 3.46 12.18 3.32
CA LEU A 224 3.82 12.77 2.04
C LEU A 224 3.02 14.07 1.89
N VAL A 225 3.70 15.20 1.78
CA VAL A 225 3.06 16.51 1.72
C VAL A 225 3.40 17.25 0.42
N ASN A 226 2.50 18.12 -0.03
CA ASN A 226 2.78 19.05 -1.12
C ASN A 226 3.53 20.29 -0.63
N LEU A 227 3.89 21.21 -1.53
CA LEU A 227 4.61 22.45 -1.15
C LEU A 227 3.80 23.40 -0.27
N ARG A 228 2.47 23.24 -0.19
CA ARG A 228 1.62 23.98 0.75
C ARG A 228 1.65 23.39 2.15
N GLY A 229 2.26 22.20 2.33
CA GLY A 229 2.30 21.46 3.59
C GLY A 229 0.98 20.73 3.88
N GLU A 230 0.19 20.44 2.87
CA GLU A 230 -1.01 19.61 2.98
C GLU A 230 -0.63 18.15 2.77
N LEU A 231 -1.21 17.26 3.58
CA LEU A 231 -1.04 15.81 3.45
C LEU A 231 -1.67 15.34 2.14
N VAL A 232 -0.88 14.74 1.26
CA VAL A 232 -1.35 14.17 -0.01
C VAL A 232 -1.22 12.65 -0.04
N GLY A 233 -0.46 12.07 0.88
CA GLY A 233 -0.34 10.63 1.03
C GLY A 233 0.29 10.20 2.35
N ILE A 234 0.19 8.90 2.66
CA ILE A 234 0.90 8.25 3.78
C ILE A 234 1.99 7.38 3.19
N ASN A 235 3.24 7.63 3.59
CA ASN A 235 4.38 6.83 3.14
C ASN A 235 4.17 5.37 3.58
N SER A 236 4.31 4.39 2.67
CA SER A 236 4.04 2.98 2.98
C SER A 236 5.26 2.11 2.66
N ALA A 237 5.60 1.94 1.41
CA ALA A 237 6.51 0.90 0.95
C ALA A 237 7.58 1.43 -0.02
N ILE A 238 8.59 0.59 -0.26
CA ILE A 238 9.57 0.77 -1.33
C ILE A 238 9.64 -0.48 -2.19
N LEU A 239 9.89 -0.32 -3.48
CA LEU A 239 10.29 -1.43 -4.33
C LEU A 239 11.82 -1.56 -4.24
N SER A 240 12.31 -2.58 -3.53
CA SER A 240 13.75 -2.76 -3.33
C SER A 240 14.11 -4.22 -3.12
N ARG A 241 15.15 -4.68 -3.83
CA ARG A 241 15.73 -6.02 -3.61
C ARG A 241 16.75 -6.04 -2.47
N THR A 242 17.24 -4.90 -2.05
CA THR A 242 18.31 -4.74 -1.05
C THR A 242 17.83 -4.09 0.25
N GLY A 243 16.53 -3.76 0.34
CA GLY A 243 15.92 -3.12 1.50
C GLY A 243 16.19 -1.60 1.62
N GLY A 244 17.00 -1.01 0.76
CA GLY A 244 17.23 0.45 0.69
C GLY A 244 16.48 1.09 -0.48
N ASN A 245 16.18 2.39 -0.38
CA ASN A 245 15.55 3.15 -1.45
C ASN A 245 16.44 3.21 -2.71
N ILE A 246 15.84 2.92 -3.87
CA ILE A 246 16.49 3.00 -5.20
C ILE A 246 15.87 4.08 -6.10
N GLY A 247 15.17 5.07 -5.50
CA GLY A 247 14.43 6.11 -6.23
C GLY A 247 12.98 5.70 -6.56
N ILE A 248 12.46 4.63 -5.92
CA ILE A 248 11.08 4.18 -6.11
C ILE A 248 10.45 3.98 -4.73
N GLY A 249 9.65 4.96 -4.31
CA GLY A 249 8.86 4.94 -3.09
C GLY A 249 7.38 5.00 -3.41
N PHE A 250 6.54 4.49 -2.50
CA PHE A 250 5.10 4.45 -2.62
C PHE A 250 4.43 5.08 -1.41
N ALA A 251 3.36 5.84 -1.67
CA ALA A 251 2.51 6.40 -0.64
C ALA A 251 1.04 6.12 -0.95
N ILE A 252 0.24 5.88 0.09
CA ILE A 252 -1.20 5.67 0.00
C ILE A 252 -1.86 7.05 -0.17
N PRO A 253 -2.68 7.28 -1.21
CA PRO A 253 -3.32 8.59 -1.45
C PRO A 253 -4.19 9.05 -0.28
N VAL A 254 -4.14 10.33 0.06
CA VAL A 254 -4.88 10.86 1.22
C VAL A 254 -6.39 10.71 1.09
N ASN A 255 -6.96 10.71 -0.12
CA ASN A 255 -8.40 10.50 -0.32
C ASN A 255 -8.80 9.05 0.05
N MET A 256 -7.96 8.06 -0.27
CA MET A 256 -8.14 6.68 0.19
C MET A 256 -7.99 6.58 1.71
N VAL A 257 -6.95 7.19 2.28
CA VAL A 257 -6.74 7.25 3.74
C VAL A 257 -7.95 7.84 4.46
N ARG A 258 -8.53 8.94 3.94
CA ARG A 258 -9.71 9.58 4.52
C ARG A 258 -10.91 8.63 4.52
N SER A 259 -11.19 7.98 3.38
CA SER A 259 -12.31 7.02 3.26
C SER A 259 -12.18 5.84 4.22
N VAL A 260 -10.96 5.28 4.36
CA VAL A 260 -10.66 4.20 5.31
C VAL A 260 -10.80 4.70 6.74
N MET A 261 -10.21 5.84 7.08
CA MET A 261 -10.27 6.45 8.42
C MET A 261 -11.71 6.67 8.88
N ASP A 262 -12.57 7.24 8.03
CA ASP A 262 -13.97 7.53 8.37
C ASP A 262 -14.73 6.24 8.71
N GLN A 263 -14.48 5.15 7.97
CA GLN A 263 -15.08 3.86 8.24
C GLN A 263 -14.51 3.21 9.52
N LEU A 264 -13.20 3.27 9.73
CA LEU A 264 -12.56 2.74 10.94
C LEU A 264 -13.05 3.46 12.19
N ILE A 265 -13.20 4.79 12.16
CA ILE A 265 -13.74 5.57 13.29
C ILE A 265 -15.20 5.21 13.55
N LYS A 266 -16.01 5.03 12.51
CA LYS A 266 -17.45 4.81 12.63
C LYS A 266 -17.82 3.38 12.97
N TYR A 267 -17.11 2.41 12.40
CA TYR A 267 -17.49 1.00 12.44
C TYR A 267 -16.43 0.08 13.05
N GLY A 268 -15.22 0.58 13.32
CA GLY A 268 -14.06 -0.21 13.76
C GLY A 268 -13.43 -1.08 12.66
N GLN A 269 -14.06 -1.15 11.49
CA GLN A 269 -13.60 -1.95 10.35
C GLN A 269 -14.02 -1.31 9.03
N VAL A 270 -13.33 -1.68 7.94
CA VAL A 270 -13.68 -1.23 6.59
C VAL A 270 -14.64 -2.23 5.95
N LYS A 271 -15.81 -1.74 5.54
CA LYS A 271 -16.77 -2.50 4.75
C LYS A 271 -16.52 -2.29 3.28
N ARG A 272 -16.00 -3.30 2.61
CA ARG A 272 -15.64 -3.24 1.19
C ARG A 272 -16.84 -3.47 0.29
N GLY A 273 -17.03 -2.54 -0.63
CA GLY A 273 -17.97 -2.71 -1.72
C GLY A 273 -17.46 -3.73 -2.73
N VAL A 274 -18.34 -4.57 -3.23
CA VAL A 274 -18.05 -5.53 -4.29
C VAL A 274 -19.19 -5.62 -5.29
N LEU A 275 -18.88 -6.05 -6.52
CA LEU A 275 -19.89 -6.34 -7.55
C LEU A 275 -20.07 -7.84 -7.79
N GLY A 276 -19.06 -8.66 -7.45
CA GLY A 276 -19.07 -10.10 -7.71
C GLY A 276 -18.67 -10.47 -9.14
N VAL A 277 -17.57 -9.89 -9.57
CA VAL A 277 -16.94 -10.17 -10.87
C VAL A 277 -15.50 -10.59 -10.69
N GLN A 278 -15.03 -11.48 -11.56
CA GLN A 278 -13.61 -11.75 -11.75
C GLN A 278 -13.10 -10.86 -12.88
N LEU A 279 -12.01 -10.14 -12.64
CA LEU A 279 -11.51 -9.12 -13.54
C LEU A 279 -10.06 -9.40 -13.94
N TYR A 280 -9.75 -9.14 -15.21
CA TYR A 280 -8.38 -9.04 -15.72
C TYR A 280 -8.16 -7.68 -16.38
N SER A 281 -6.97 -7.12 -16.20
CA SER A 281 -6.59 -5.91 -16.95
C SER A 281 -6.47 -6.22 -18.44
N VAL A 282 -6.97 -5.31 -19.27
CA VAL A 282 -6.83 -5.45 -20.71
C VAL A 282 -5.36 -5.25 -21.10
N ASN A 283 -4.75 -6.30 -21.66
CA ASN A 283 -3.42 -6.27 -22.24
C ASN A 283 -3.51 -6.26 -23.78
N SER A 284 -2.37 -6.27 -24.47
CA SER A 284 -2.30 -6.26 -25.93
C SER A 284 -3.00 -7.45 -26.58
N ASP A 285 -2.94 -8.63 -25.98
CA ASP A 285 -3.53 -9.85 -26.53
C ASP A 285 -5.06 -9.80 -26.39
N ILE A 286 -5.56 -9.41 -25.21
CA ILE A 286 -6.99 -9.20 -24.96
C ILE A 286 -7.53 -8.10 -25.88
N ALA A 287 -6.81 -6.96 -26.00
CA ALA A 287 -7.23 -5.87 -26.88
C ALA A 287 -7.38 -6.33 -28.33
N LYS A 288 -6.43 -7.12 -28.82
CA LYS A 288 -6.46 -7.68 -30.18
C LYS A 288 -7.62 -8.66 -30.39
N GLU A 289 -7.85 -9.57 -29.43
CA GLU A 289 -8.92 -10.57 -29.48
C GLU A 289 -10.31 -9.92 -29.48
N PHE A 290 -10.50 -8.88 -28.64
CA PHE A 290 -11.78 -8.16 -28.53
C PHE A 290 -11.92 -6.96 -29.48
N GLY A 291 -10.94 -6.75 -30.40
CA GLY A 291 -10.97 -5.69 -31.40
C GLY A 291 -10.92 -4.27 -30.81
N LEU A 292 -10.23 -4.10 -29.68
CA LEU A 292 -10.09 -2.81 -29.02
C LEU A 292 -8.94 -2.00 -29.63
N SER A 293 -9.09 -0.69 -29.70
CA SER A 293 -8.04 0.24 -30.14
C SER A 293 -7.01 0.55 -29.04
N GLU A 294 -7.34 0.27 -27.78
CA GLU A 294 -6.54 0.61 -26.61
C GLU A 294 -6.45 -0.57 -25.63
N THR A 295 -5.38 -0.60 -24.84
CA THR A 295 -5.16 -1.57 -23.77
C THR A 295 -5.69 -1.06 -22.43
N THR A 296 -6.87 -0.44 -22.44
CA THR A 296 -7.52 0.14 -21.26
C THR A 296 -8.81 -0.57 -20.92
N GLY A 297 -9.11 -0.68 -19.60
CA GLY A 297 -10.31 -1.32 -19.10
C GLY A 297 -10.07 -2.61 -18.34
N ALA A 298 -11.17 -3.21 -17.89
CA ALA A 298 -11.19 -4.47 -17.15
C ALA A 298 -12.10 -5.48 -17.84
N LEU A 299 -11.51 -6.59 -18.28
CA LEU A 299 -12.24 -7.73 -18.84
C LEU A 299 -12.93 -8.49 -17.72
N VAL A 300 -14.23 -8.72 -17.84
CA VAL A 300 -15.02 -9.59 -16.99
C VAL A 300 -14.80 -11.05 -17.40
N ALA A 301 -13.98 -11.77 -16.66
CA ALA A 301 -13.68 -13.18 -16.89
C ALA A 301 -14.73 -14.12 -16.28
N GLY A 302 -15.47 -13.63 -15.27
CA GLY A 302 -16.55 -14.38 -14.63
C GLY A 302 -17.47 -13.47 -13.85
N VAL A 303 -18.71 -13.90 -13.68
CA VAL A 303 -19.74 -13.23 -12.88
C VAL A 303 -20.30 -14.23 -11.87
N VAL A 304 -20.28 -13.86 -10.60
CA VAL A 304 -20.86 -14.71 -9.53
C VAL A 304 -22.37 -14.66 -9.63
N GLN A 305 -23.02 -15.80 -9.70
CA GLN A 305 -24.46 -15.91 -9.79
C GLN A 305 -25.14 -15.27 -8.56
N GLY A 306 -26.21 -14.50 -8.78
CA GLY A 306 -26.92 -13.76 -7.74
C GLY A 306 -26.17 -12.56 -7.19
N SER A 307 -24.98 -12.23 -7.71
CA SER A 307 -24.20 -11.05 -7.30
C SER A 307 -24.83 -9.74 -7.78
N ALA A 308 -24.28 -8.62 -7.32
CA ALA A 308 -24.65 -7.29 -7.80
C ALA A 308 -24.42 -7.14 -9.32
N ALA A 309 -23.36 -7.71 -9.84
CA ALA A 309 -23.04 -7.72 -11.26
C ALA A 309 -24.03 -8.55 -12.07
N ASP A 310 -24.39 -9.74 -11.58
CA ASP A 310 -25.38 -10.62 -12.23
C ASP A 310 -26.75 -9.94 -12.30
N ARG A 311 -27.22 -9.39 -11.17
CA ARG A 311 -28.48 -8.60 -11.11
C ARG A 311 -28.47 -7.37 -12.02
N ALA A 312 -27.29 -6.76 -12.23
CA ALA A 312 -27.12 -5.64 -13.16
C ALA A 312 -27.04 -6.07 -14.63
N GLY A 313 -26.96 -7.37 -14.91
CA GLY A 313 -26.85 -7.92 -16.26
C GLY A 313 -25.46 -7.79 -16.88
N ILE A 314 -24.42 -7.69 -16.06
CA ILE A 314 -23.01 -7.82 -16.50
C ILE A 314 -22.76 -9.27 -16.88
N LYS A 315 -21.99 -9.50 -17.94
CA LYS A 315 -21.73 -10.84 -18.48
C LYS A 315 -20.23 -11.07 -18.65
N THR A 316 -19.83 -12.33 -18.61
CA THR A 316 -18.52 -12.76 -19.03
C THR A 316 -18.23 -12.29 -20.45
N GLY A 317 -17.05 -11.74 -20.71
CA GLY A 317 -16.67 -11.12 -21.98
C GLY A 317 -16.96 -9.62 -22.06
N ASP A 318 -17.67 -9.01 -21.10
CA ASP A 318 -17.79 -7.54 -21.04
C ASP A 318 -16.44 -6.92 -20.69
N ILE A 319 -16.16 -5.76 -21.26
CA ILE A 319 -15.00 -4.94 -20.89
C ILE A 319 -15.48 -3.67 -20.23
N ILE A 320 -15.26 -3.55 -18.93
CA ILE A 320 -15.65 -2.36 -18.16
C ILE A 320 -14.62 -1.27 -18.45
N THR A 321 -15.08 -0.13 -18.96
CA THR A 321 -14.26 0.99 -19.39
C THR A 321 -14.42 2.23 -18.51
N SER A 322 -15.53 2.34 -17.76
CA SER A 322 -15.73 3.46 -16.84
C SER A 322 -16.62 3.10 -15.65
N LEU A 323 -16.41 3.84 -14.55
CA LEU A 323 -17.21 3.81 -13.34
C LEU A 323 -17.67 5.24 -13.02
N ASN A 324 -18.97 5.50 -12.94
CA ASN A 324 -19.55 6.82 -12.69
C ASN A 324 -18.99 7.92 -13.61
N GLY A 325 -18.73 7.58 -14.88
CA GLY A 325 -18.17 8.50 -15.88
C GLY A 325 -16.65 8.66 -15.83
N VAL A 326 -15.96 8.11 -14.84
CA VAL A 326 -14.49 8.08 -14.76
C VAL A 326 -13.96 6.88 -15.52
N THR A 327 -13.01 7.10 -16.44
CA THR A 327 -12.37 6.03 -17.22
C THR A 327 -11.55 5.12 -16.31
N MET A 328 -11.72 3.80 -16.45
CA MET A 328 -10.95 2.78 -15.73
C MET A 328 -9.86 2.21 -16.64
N LYS A 329 -8.62 2.32 -16.22
CA LYS A 329 -7.45 1.90 -17.02
C LYS A 329 -7.11 0.43 -16.80
N SER A 330 -7.45 -0.14 -15.64
CA SER A 330 -7.09 -1.51 -15.27
C SER A 330 -8.14 -2.15 -14.38
N SER A 331 -8.05 -3.48 -14.20
CA SER A 331 -8.87 -4.22 -13.23
C SER A 331 -8.56 -3.81 -11.78
N GLY A 332 -7.31 -3.47 -11.47
CA GLY A 332 -6.89 -2.97 -10.16
C GLY A 332 -7.57 -1.64 -9.82
N GLU A 333 -7.53 -0.66 -10.75
CA GLU A 333 -8.19 0.63 -10.59
C GLU A 333 -9.70 0.48 -10.36
N LEU A 334 -10.35 -0.36 -11.17
CA LEU A 334 -11.78 -0.63 -11.00
C LEU A 334 -12.09 -1.30 -9.66
N ARG A 335 -11.31 -2.30 -9.24
CA ARG A 335 -11.45 -2.97 -7.95
C ARG A 335 -11.30 -1.98 -6.80
N ASN A 336 -10.29 -1.12 -6.84
CA ASN A 336 -10.04 -0.11 -5.82
C ASN A 336 -11.19 0.89 -5.74
N ALA A 337 -11.63 1.42 -6.89
CA ALA A 337 -12.74 2.36 -6.96
C ALA A 337 -14.03 1.79 -6.37
N ILE A 338 -14.38 0.53 -6.71
CA ILE A 338 -15.55 -0.16 -6.17
C ILE A 338 -15.38 -0.45 -4.68
N GLY A 339 -14.19 -0.91 -4.25
CA GLY A 339 -13.90 -1.23 -2.85
C GLY A 339 -13.97 -0.05 -1.88
N MET A 340 -13.87 1.19 -2.39
CA MET A 340 -14.01 2.41 -1.59
C MET A 340 -15.45 2.93 -1.50
N LEU A 341 -16.38 2.38 -2.27
CA LEU A 341 -17.80 2.76 -2.23
C LEU A 341 -18.52 2.10 -1.04
N HIS A 342 -19.61 2.73 -0.62
CA HIS A 342 -20.43 2.16 0.44
C HIS A 342 -21.34 1.05 -0.11
N VAL A 343 -21.58 0.07 0.73
CA VAL A 343 -22.59 -0.96 0.45
C VAL A 343 -23.96 -0.29 0.26
N GLY A 344 -24.63 -0.61 -0.84
CA GLY A 344 -25.90 0.00 -1.26
C GLY A 344 -25.78 1.18 -2.20
N ASP A 345 -24.57 1.69 -2.45
CA ASP A 345 -24.37 2.75 -3.45
C ASP A 345 -24.77 2.25 -4.85
N LYS A 346 -25.42 3.13 -5.62
CA LYS A 346 -25.70 2.91 -7.04
C LYS A 346 -24.52 3.40 -7.85
N VAL A 347 -24.00 2.53 -8.73
CA VAL A 347 -22.89 2.85 -9.63
C VAL A 347 -23.30 2.65 -11.08
N GLU A 348 -22.92 3.61 -11.93
CA GLU A 348 -23.03 3.47 -13.37
C GLU A 348 -21.72 2.90 -13.93
N LEU A 349 -21.80 1.77 -14.62
CA LEU A 349 -20.67 1.15 -15.31
C LEU A 349 -20.84 1.34 -16.81
N GLY A 350 -19.86 1.96 -17.46
CA GLY A 350 -19.71 1.92 -18.91
C GLY A 350 -18.93 0.66 -19.29
N LEU A 351 -19.46 -0.07 -20.26
CA LEU A 351 -18.81 -1.30 -20.74
C LEU A 351 -18.95 -1.47 -22.25
N LEU A 352 -18.07 -2.27 -22.81
CA LEU A 352 -18.16 -2.75 -24.18
C LEU A 352 -18.60 -4.23 -24.15
N ARG A 353 -19.66 -4.56 -24.91
CA ARG A 353 -20.15 -5.90 -25.15
C ARG A 353 -20.28 -6.13 -26.63
N ASP A 354 -19.57 -7.11 -27.17
CA ASP A 354 -19.50 -7.39 -28.61
C ASP A 354 -19.11 -6.14 -29.43
N GLY A 355 -18.14 -5.37 -28.91
CA GLY A 355 -17.66 -4.10 -29.50
C GLY A 355 -18.64 -2.93 -29.41
N LYS A 356 -19.80 -3.09 -28.79
CA LYS A 356 -20.82 -2.03 -28.64
C LYS A 356 -20.83 -1.43 -27.25
N PRO A 357 -20.79 -0.08 -27.11
CA PRO A 357 -20.87 0.57 -25.83
C PRO A 357 -22.23 0.36 -25.15
N ARG A 358 -22.23 0.09 -23.87
CA ARG A 358 -23.41 -0.05 -23.03
C ARG A 358 -23.18 0.62 -21.68
N LYS A 359 -24.27 1.00 -21.01
CA LYS A 359 -24.28 1.45 -19.63
C LYS A 359 -25.15 0.53 -18.82
N VAL A 360 -24.68 0.12 -17.65
CA VAL A 360 -25.45 -0.67 -16.69
C VAL A 360 -25.34 -0.03 -15.32
N THR A 361 -26.41 -0.15 -14.53
CA THR A 361 -26.41 0.31 -13.14
C THR A 361 -26.37 -0.88 -12.21
N ALA A 362 -25.41 -0.91 -11.31
CA ALA A 362 -25.28 -1.93 -10.29
C ALA A 362 -25.43 -1.32 -8.88
N LEU A 363 -25.85 -2.14 -7.92
CA LEU A 363 -25.82 -1.80 -6.50
C LEU A 363 -24.60 -2.45 -5.89
N VAL A 364 -23.76 -1.66 -5.22
CA VAL A 364 -22.58 -2.18 -4.51
C VAL A 364 -23.04 -3.09 -3.38
N ALA A 365 -22.58 -4.33 -3.36
CA ALA A 365 -22.90 -5.32 -2.33
C ALA A 365 -21.79 -5.41 -1.26
N GLU A 366 -22.08 -5.98 -0.10
CA GLU A 366 -21.05 -6.30 0.89
C GLU A 366 -20.29 -7.57 0.45
N ARG A 367 -18.99 -7.63 0.72
CA ARG A 367 -18.16 -8.79 0.35
C ARG A 367 -18.66 -10.10 0.96
N SER A 368 -19.26 -10.04 2.16
CA SER A 368 -19.88 -11.18 2.83
C SER A 368 -21.10 -11.76 2.09
N GLU A 369 -21.75 -10.96 1.23
CA GLU A 369 -22.88 -11.40 0.41
C GLU A 369 -22.42 -12.17 -0.85
N ILE A 370 -21.15 -11.99 -1.22
CA ILE A 370 -20.50 -12.68 -2.33
C ILE A 370 -19.47 -13.62 -1.72
N GLU A 371 -19.91 -14.52 -0.90
CA GLU A 371 -19.03 -15.55 -0.39
C GLU A 371 -18.50 -16.43 -1.54
N THR A 372 -17.33 -16.09 -2.05
CA THR A 372 -16.33 -17.14 -2.25
C THR A 372 -15.93 -17.55 -0.84
N ALA A 373 -16.59 -18.56 -0.28
CA ALA A 373 -16.08 -19.17 0.93
C ALA A 373 -14.64 -19.57 0.65
N GLY A 374 -13.69 -18.93 1.31
CA GLY A 374 -12.34 -19.46 1.32
C GLY A 374 -12.46 -20.92 1.75
N ALA A 375 -11.87 -21.84 1.01
CA ALA A 375 -12.03 -23.25 1.28
C ALA A 375 -11.58 -23.62 2.71
N ALA A 376 -10.68 -22.83 3.30
CA ALA A 376 -10.25 -22.91 4.70
C ALA A 376 -11.38 -22.69 5.71
N ASP A 377 -12.35 -21.81 5.41
CA ASP A 377 -13.50 -21.56 6.27
C ASP A 377 -14.49 -22.75 6.29
N LEU A 378 -14.44 -23.58 5.26
CA LEU A 378 -15.26 -24.79 5.15
C LEU A 378 -14.61 -25.97 5.89
N ASN A 379 -13.32 -26.18 5.69
CA ASN A 379 -12.52 -27.22 6.35
C ASN A 379 -11.02 -26.93 6.16
N ARG A 380 -10.23 -27.04 7.23
CA ARG A 380 -8.78 -26.78 7.20
C ARG A 380 -8.01 -27.57 6.15
N GLY A 381 -8.47 -28.77 5.84
CA GLY A 381 -7.84 -29.59 4.80
C GLY A 381 -8.08 -29.11 3.37
N LEU A 382 -8.95 -28.12 3.18
CA LEU A 382 -9.21 -27.45 1.89
C LEU A 382 -8.45 -26.12 1.76
N ASP A 383 -7.66 -25.77 2.77
CA ASP A 383 -6.89 -24.52 2.75
C ASP A 383 -6.00 -24.43 1.52
N GLY A 384 -5.99 -23.27 0.89
CA GLY A 384 -5.28 -23.00 -0.35
C GLY A 384 -6.01 -23.42 -1.64
N ALA A 385 -7.25 -23.97 -1.57
CA ALA A 385 -8.09 -24.19 -2.73
C ALA A 385 -9.07 -23.02 -2.94
N GLU A 386 -9.22 -22.59 -4.19
CA GLU A 386 -10.23 -21.65 -4.64
C GLU A 386 -11.39 -22.43 -5.27
N LEU A 387 -12.58 -22.36 -4.64
CA LEU A 387 -13.74 -23.14 -5.02
C LEU A 387 -14.86 -22.24 -5.57
N ALA A 388 -15.56 -22.70 -6.60
CA ALA A 388 -16.72 -22.02 -7.17
C ALA A 388 -17.75 -23.05 -7.70
N ASP A 389 -18.97 -22.60 -7.99
CA ASP A 389 -19.93 -23.45 -8.68
C ASP A 389 -19.41 -23.84 -10.07
N ALA A 390 -19.55 -25.11 -10.43
CA ALA A 390 -19.22 -25.54 -11.77
C ALA A 390 -20.21 -24.93 -12.79
N PRO A 391 -19.73 -24.37 -13.93
CA PRO A 391 -20.58 -23.67 -14.90
C PRO A 391 -21.71 -24.52 -15.47
N ASP A 392 -21.53 -25.84 -15.49
CA ASP A 392 -22.48 -26.82 -15.96
C ASP A 392 -23.46 -27.34 -14.87
N GLY A 393 -23.38 -26.78 -13.66
CA GLY A 393 -24.19 -27.20 -12.51
C GLY A 393 -23.85 -28.62 -12.00
N SER A 394 -22.71 -29.18 -12.38
CA SER A 394 -22.34 -30.57 -12.06
C SER A 394 -21.63 -30.73 -10.72
N GLY A 395 -21.41 -29.66 -9.98
CA GLY A 395 -20.69 -29.70 -8.69
C GLY A 395 -19.97 -28.38 -8.36
N VAL A 396 -18.87 -28.49 -7.62
CA VAL A 396 -17.99 -27.37 -7.24
C VAL A 396 -16.65 -27.51 -7.95
N VAL A 397 -16.29 -26.54 -8.79
CA VAL A 397 -15.02 -26.52 -9.51
C VAL A 397 -13.91 -25.92 -8.61
N VAL A 398 -12.73 -26.51 -8.71
CA VAL A 398 -11.50 -26.00 -8.10
C VAL A 398 -10.82 -25.10 -9.12
N ASN A 399 -10.87 -23.78 -8.95
CA ASN A 399 -10.26 -22.82 -9.87
C ASN A 399 -8.75 -22.77 -9.73
N LYS A 400 -8.26 -22.80 -8.48
CA LYS A 400 -6.83 -22.69 -8.17
C LYS A 400 -6.51 -23.50 -6.92
N VAL A 401 -5.28 -23.99 -6.83
CA VAL A 401 -4.73 -24.60 -5.62
C VAL A 401 -3.36 -24.00 -5.40
N GLN A 402 -3.11 -23.45 -4.21
CA GLN A 402 -1.81 -22.93 -3.82
C GLN A 402 -0.81 -24.08 -3.64
N GLU A 403 0.40 -23.92 -4.14
CA GLU A 403 1.48 -24.90 -3.94
C GLU A 403 1.79 -25.08 -2.46
N ALA A 404 2.05 -26.32 -2.06
CA ALA A 404 2.32 -26.73 -0.67
C ALA A 404 1.17 -26.49 0.34
N SER A 405 -0.02 -26.07 -0.08
CA SER A 405 -1.21 -25.93 0.76
C SER A 405 -1.76 -27.27 1.23
N ALA A 406 -2.67 -27.24 2.22
CA ALA A 406 -3.36 -28.46 2.68
C ALA A 406 -4.16 -29.12 1.56
N ALA A 407 -4.84 -28.33 0.72
CA ALA A 407 -5.56 -28.83 -0.45
C ALA A 407 -4.61 -29.53 -1.46
N ALA A 408 -3.44 -28.93 -1.73
CA ALA A 408 -2.43 -29.55 -2.61
C ALA A 408 -1.90 -30.88 -2.02
N GLN A 409 -1.67 -30.93 -0.72
CA GLN A 409 -1.23 -32.15 -0.02
C GLN A 409 -2.31 -33.23 -0.01
N ALA A 410 -3.59 -32.87 0.04
CA ALA A 410 -4.72 -33.77 -0.13
C ALA A 410 -4.90 -34.28 -1.58
N GLY A 411 -4.08 -33.80 -2.53
CA GLY A 411 -4.13 -34.19 -3.93
C GLY A 411 -5.17 -33.49 -4.77
N ILE A 412 -5.79 -32.40 -4.26
CA ILE A 412 -6.70 -31.53 -5.01
C ILE A 412 -5.89 -30.73 -6.04
N ARG A 413 -6.43 -30.54 -7.23
CA ARG A 413 -5.79 -29.80 -8.35
C ARG A 413 -6.75 -28.81 -8.97
N ALA A 414 -6.22 -27.79 -9.62
CA ALA A 414 -7.01 -26.89 -10.44
C ALA A 414 -7.76 -27.66 -11.54
N ASN A 415 -8.96 -27.24 -11.85
CA ASN A 415 -9.95 -27.88 -12.75
C ASN A 415 -10.56 -29.21 -12.27
N ASP A 416 -10.32 -29.61 -11.00
CA ASP A 416 -11.09 -30.66 -10.39
C ASP A 416 -12.55 -30.19 -10.18
N VAL A 417 -13.51 -31.08 -10.31
CA VAL A 417 -14.92 -30.81 -9.97
C VAL A 417 -15.35 -31.72 -8.83
N ILE A 418 -15.65 -31.13 -7.68
CA ILE A 418 -16.16 -31.87 -6.51
C ILE A 418 -17.64 -32.15 -6.74
N VAL A 419 -17.98 -33.41 -6.88
CA VAL A 419 -19.33 -33.90 -7.18
C VAL A 419 -19.97 -34.62 -5.99
N GLY A 420 -19.27 -34.70 -4.86
CA GLY A 420 -19.79 -35.30 -3.62
C GLY A 420 -18.84 -35.21 -2.45
N VAL A 421 -19.41 -35.30 -1.23
CA VAL A 421 -18.69 -35.42 0.05
C VAL A 421 -19.17 -36.69 0.72
N GLY A 422 -18.29 -37.68 0.84
CA GLY A 422 -18.67 -39.00 1.28
C GLY A 422 -19.75 -39.60 0.39
N ARG A 423 -20.97 -39.80 0.96
CA ARG A 423 -22.16 -40.30 0.23
C ARG A 423 -23.10 -39.20 -0.23
N THR A 424 -22.87 -37.96 0.17
CA THR A 424 -23.75 -36.83 -0.13
C THR A 424 -23.37 -36.24 -1.49
N PRO A 425 -24.28 -36.17 -2.48
CA PRO A 425 -24.02 -35.50 -3.74
C PRO A 425 -23.84 -33.99 -3.55
N VAL A 426 -22.99 -33.41 -4.36
CA VAL A 426 -22.71 -31.96 -4.42
C VAL A 426 -23.02 -31.47 -5.83
N THR A 427 -23.88 -30.48 -5.94
CA THR A 427 -24.29 -29.85 -7.21
C THR A 427 -23.87 -28.39 -7.31
N ASP A 428 -23.58 -27.75 -6.16
CA ASP A 428 -23.23 -26.36 -6.04
C ASP A 428 -22.50 -26.08 -4.71
N MET A 429 -21.99 -24.86 -4.53
CA MET A 429 -21.31 -24.42 -3.31
C MET A 429 -22.19 -24.50 -2.07
N LYS A 430 -23.51 -24.34 -2.21
CA LYS A 430 -24.43 -24.43 -1.08
C LYS A 430 -24.54 -25.86 -0.57
N SER A 431 -24.79 -26.81 -1.44
CA SER A 431 -24.85 -28.24 -1.10
C SER A 431 -23.50 -28.76 -0.60
N PHE A 432 -22.38 -28.22 -1.13
CA PHE A 432 -21.05 -28.54 -0.64
C PHE A 432 -20.82 -28.05 0.79
N ARG A 433 -21.17 -26.79 1.12
CA ARG A 433 -21.08 -26.24 2.47
C ARG A 433 -21.89 -27.05 3.47
N ASP A 434 -23.12 -27.38 3.10
CA ASP A 434 -24.00 -28.19 3.96
C ASP A 434 -23.39 -29.59 4.20
N ALA A 435 -22.76 -30.18 3.20
CA ALA A 435 -22.15 -31.50 3.29
C ALA A 435 -20.84 -31.55 4.10
N VAL A 436 -20.06 -30.42 4.14
CA VAL A 436 -18.80 -30.35 4.89
C VAL A 436 -18.96 -29.84 6.31
N LYS A 437 -20.12 -29.30 6.66
CA LYS A 437 -20.40 -28.67 7.96
C LYS A 437 -20.20 -29.67 9.11
N GLY A 438 -19.24 -29.37 9.97
CA GLY A 438 -18.96 -30.17 11.17
C GLY A 438 -18.16 -31.47 10.95
N ALA A 439 -17.70 -31.75 9.74
CA ALA A 439 -16.88 -32.90 9.46
C ALA A 439 -15.39 -32.62 9.73
N SER A 440 -14.76 -33.40 10.61
CA SER A 440 -13.33 -33.33 10.91
C SER A 440 -12.47 -33.99 9.84
N VAL A 441 -13.01 -34.94 9.11
CA VAL A 441 -12.35 -35.62 7.98
C VAL A 441 -13.35 -35.66 6.83
N LEU A 442 -12.92 -35.21 5.67
CA LEU A 442 -13.73 -35.24 4.45
C LEU A 442 -13.19 -36.29 3.49
N VAL A 443 -14.08 -36.98 2.82
CA VAL A 443 -13.74 -37.80 1.64
C VAL A 443 -14.44 -37.14 0.46
N LEU A 444 -13.69 -36.42 -0.35
CA LEU A 444 -14.23 -35.75 -1.52
C LEU A 444 -14.33 -36.70 -2.69
N LYS A 445 -15.46 -36.72 -3.37
CA LYS A 445 -15.63 -37.33 -4.68
C LYS A 445 -15.35 -36.29 -5.74
N VAL A 446 -14.24 -36.43 -6.43
CA VAL A 446 -13.72 -35.44 -7.38
C VAL A 446 -13.71 -36.02 -8.76
N ARG A 447 -14.28 -35.30 -9.72
CA ARG A 447 -14.17 -35.59 -11.16
C ARG A 447 -12.96 -34.82 -11.71
N ARG A 448 -11.99 -35.56 -12.29
CA ARG A 448 -10.79 -35.00 -12.93
C ARG A 448 -10.74 -35.50 -14.37
N GLY A 449 -11.15 -34.68 -15.32
CA GLY A 449 -11.36 -35.11 -16.71
C GLY A 449 -12.45 -36.19 -16.78
N SER A 450 -12.12 -37.38 -17.28
CA SER A 450 -13.02 -38.55 -17.35
C SER A 450 -13.08 -39.39 -16.08
N ASP A 451 -12.12 -39.19 -15.14
CA ASP A 451 -11.95 -40.06 -13.98
C ASP A 451 -12.66 -39.49 -12.74
N THR A 452 -13.12 -40.40 -11.89
CA THR A 452 -13.66 -40.05 -10.57
C THR A 452 -12.73 -40.55 -9.50
N LEU A 453 -12.25 -39.64 -8.65
CA LEU A 453 -11.30 -39.91 -7.56
C LEU A 453 -11.99 -39.73 -6.20
N LEU A 454 -11.54 -40.46 -5.20
CA LEU A 454 -11.88 -40.25 -3.81
C LEU A 454 -10.65 -39.69 -3.10
N LEU A 455 -10.73 -38.45 -2.64
CA LEU A 455 -9.64 -37.75 -1.97
C LEU A 455 -9.96 -37.57 -0.49
N PRO A 456 -9.21 -38.22 0.44
CA PRO A 456 -9.36 -37.97 1.85
C PRO A 456 -8.68 -36.62 2.20
N VAL A 457 -9.45 -35.69 2.79
CA VAL A 457 -9.01 -34.36 3.21
C VAL A 457 -9.11 -34.30 4.73
N ARG A 458 -7.99 -33.99 5.40
CA ARG A 458 -7.88 -34.02 6.87
C ARG A 458 -7.65 -32.63 7.44
#